data_1c74ee18381f5c42e4aa9d541ea545f8
#
_entry.id   1c74ee18381f5c42e4aa9d541ea545f8
#
_cell.length_a   1.000
_cell.length_b   1.000
_cell.length_c   1.000
_cell.angle_alpha   90.00
_cell.angle_beta   90.00
_cell.angle_gamma   90.00
#
_symmetry.space_group_name_H-M   'P 1'
#
loop_
_entity.id
_entity.type
_entity.pdbx_description
1 polymer ?
#
loop_
_entity_poly.entity_id
_entity_poly.type
_entity_poly.pdbx_seq_one_letter_code
_entity_poly.pdbx_strand_id
1 'polypeptide(L)'
;FGESTTDKTFEKKIDFTFAGGPSYSKNTSFGIGLLAAGLFRLDRTDSITAPSDVSIFGNVSVSGFYALGVTGNNIFSHNKRRINYTVMFASAPRSFWGIGYDAGRYNPESTYSEKRYLVEGRYLHEFLPHAYIGGLVSFEHVRGLKFSDPAYLAGQKQRYTATGVGAILEYDSRDFIPSPFRGVYVSFQETLFPKGLGNCGKTLWRTSFTADAYAQVWKGGVLAADLYAVFNSDGT
;
A
#
# COMPACT_ATOMS: atom_id res chain seq x y z
N PHE A 1 -8.19 5.73 24.61
CA PHE A 1 -6.95 5.49 23.87
C PHE A 1 -5.78 5.67 24.85
N GLY A 2 -5.56 4.76 25.74
CA GLY A 2 -4.45 4.72 26.68
C GLY A 2 -3.95 3.29 26.75
N GLU A 3 -2.62 3.11 26.82
CA GLU A 3 -1.90 1.86 27.10
C GLU A 3 -1.50 0.93 25.95
N SER A 4 -1.32 1.40 24.73
CA SER A 4 -0.74 0.59 23.65
C SER A 4 0.76 0.81 23.42
N THR A 5 1.49 1.40 24.38
CA THR A 5 2.94 1.67 24.24
C THR A 5 3.83 0.56 24.78
N THR A 6 3.28 -0.48 25.35
CA THR A 6 4.05 -1.61 25.88
C THR A 6 4.05 -2.75 24.88
N ASP A 7 5.22 -3.15 24.41
CA ASP A 7 5.39 -4.33 23.53
C ASP A 7 5.02 -5.60 24.31
N LYS A 8 3.84 -6.15 24.05
CA LYS A 8 3.32 -7.37 24.65
C LYS A 8 3.67 -8.63 23.87
N THR A 9 4.45 -8.52 22.80
CA THR A 9 4.79 -9.66 21.92
C THR A 9 5.75 -10.65 22.57
N PHE A 10 6.38 -10.30 23.69
CA PHE A 10 7.15 -11.24 24.51
C PHE A 10 6.26 -12.13 25.37
N GLU A 11 5.12 -11.61 25.81
CA GLU A 11 4.19 -12.33 26.69
C GLU A 11 3.14 -13.13 25.89
N LYS A 12 2.64 -12.53 24.79
CA LYS A 12 1.59 -13.11 23.95
C LYS A 12 2.15 -13.63 22.63
N LYS A 13 1.52 -14.69 22.09
CA LYS A 13 1.88 -15.19 20.73
C LYS A 13 1.61 -14.14 19.66
N ILE A 14 0.46 -13.50 19.74
CA ILE A 14 0.05 -12.41 18.89
C ILE A 14 -0.70 -11.41 19.77
N ASP A 15 -0.35 -10.14 19.67
CA ASP A 15 -1.08 -9.05 20.33
C ASP A 15 -2.01 -8.41 19.30
N PHE A 16 -3.31 -8.67 19.44
CA PHE A 16 -4.34 -8.21 18.52
C PHE A 16 -4.89 -6.85 18.92
N THR A 17 -5.05 -5.98 17.93
CA THR A 17 -5.77 -4.72 18.04
C THR A 17 -6.88 -4.69 17.00
N PHE A 18 -8.07 -4.28 17.41
CA PHE A 18 -9.21 -4.10 16.53
C PHE A 18 -9.60 -2.63 16.49
N ALA A 19 -9.81 -2.11 15.30
CA ALA A 19 -10.31 -0.77 15.09
C ALA A 19 -11.42 -0.80 14.04
N GLY A 20 -12.38 0.10 14.17
CA GLY A 20 -13.44 0.21 13.18
C GLY A 20 -14.31 1.42 13.48
N GLY A 21 -14.99 1.87 12.46
CA GLY A 21 -15.86 3.02 12.58
C GLY A 21 -16.48 3.47 11.27
N PRO A 22 -17.39 4.44 11.37
CA PRO A 22 -17.97 5.07 10.20
C PRO A 22 -16.91 5.87 9.45
N SER A 23 -17.02 5.89 8.14
CA SER A 23 -16.19 6.69 7.24
C SER A 23 -17.07 7.48 6.27
N TYR A 24 -16.57 8.62 5.82
CA TYR A 24 -17.20 9.39 4.77
C TYR A 24 -16.15 9.95 3.83
N SER A 25 -16.38 9.80 2.54
CA SER A 25 -15.61 10.51 1.51
C SER A 25 -16.54 10.94 0.38
N LYS A 26 -16.16 12.00 -0.35
CA LYS A 26 -16.93 12.47 -1.51
C LYS A 26 -17.14 11.37 -2.56
N ASN A 27 -16.13 10.52 -2.77
CA ASN A 27 -16.15 9.48 -3.82
C ASN A 27 -16.84 8.19 -3.40
N THR A 28 -16.78 7.85 -2.10
CA THR A 28 -17.31 6.57 -1.59
C THR A 28 -18.54 6.76 -0.69
N SER A 29 -18.96 8.01 -0.41
CA SER A 29 -20.07 8.34 0.48
C SER A 29 -19.87 7.78 1.91
N PHE A 30 -20.95 7.52 2.63
CA PHE A 30 -20.90 6.89 3.95
C PHE A 30 -20.53 5.42 3.85
N GLY A 31 -19.66 4.98 4.75
CA GLY A 31 -19.22 3.59 4.85
C GLY A 31 -18.85 3.19 6.27
N ILE A 32 -18.48 1.93 6.41
CA ILE A 32 -17.94 1.36 7.64
C ILE A 32 -16.64 0.66 7.27
N GLY A 33 -15.57 0.98 8.01
CA GLY A 33 -14.27 0.33 7.91
C GLY A 33 -13.97 -0.50 9.17
N LEU A 34 -13.33 -1.64 8.98
CA LEU A 34 -12.84 -2.52 10.03
C LEU A 34 -11.38 -2.84 9.78
N LEU A 35 -10.60 -2.91 10.84
CA LEU A 35 -9.20 -3.29 10.86
C LEU A 35 -8.95 -4.25 12.02
N ALA A 36 -8.30 -5.37 11.73
CA ALA A 36 -7.70 -6.25 12.72
C ALA A 36 -6.19 -6.27 12.46
N ALA A 37 -5.41 -5.84 13.43
CA ALA A 37 -3.95 -5.84 13.36
C ALA A 37 -3.38 -6.74 14.46
N GLY A 38 -2.35 -7.52 14.13
CA GLY A 38 -1.66 -8.40 15.06
C GLY A 38 -0.16 -8.11 15.04
N LEU A 39 0.43 -7.90 16.21
CA LEU A 39 1.87 -7.84 16.40
C LEU A 39 2.36 -9.18 16.96
N PHE A 40 3.46 -9.69 16.44
CA PHE A 40 4.04 -10.95 16.86
C PHE A 40 5.55 -11.00 16.66
N ARG A 41 6.23 -11.91 17.35
CA ARG A 41 7.65 -12.19 17.14
C ARG A 41 7.82 -13.59 16.56
N LEU A 42 8.65 -13.69 15.51
CA LEU A 42 9.01 -14.99 14.95
C LEU A 42 9.92 -15.77 15.92
N ASP A 43 10.80 -15.05 16.62
CA ASP A 43 11.62 -15.57 17.72
C ASP A 43 11.44 -14.67 18.95
N ARG A 44 10.87 -15.22 20.02
CA ARG A 44 10.65 -14.48 21.27
C ARG A 44 11.88 -14.39 22.16
N THR A 45 12.92 -15.15 21.87
CA THR A 45 14.19 -15.08 22.59
C THR A 45 15.06 -13.95 22.06
N ASP A 46 14.78 -13.45 20.85
CA ASP A 46 15.47 -12.32 20.24
C ASP A 46 14.83 -10.99 20.66
N SER A 47 15.46 -10.32 21.62
CA SER A 47 15.03 -9.01 22.12
C SER A 47 15.43 -7.84 21.22
N ILE A 48 16.30 -8.06 20.23
CA ILE A 48 16.81 -7.03 19.32
C ILE A 48 15.88 -6.86 18.11
N THR A 49 15.31 -7.96 17.62
CA THR A 49 14.43 -7.93 16.45
C THR A 49 13.14 -7.18 16.76
N ALA A 50 12.77 -6.24 15.91
CA ALA A 50 11.48 -5.57 15.99
C ALA A 50 10.31 -6.57 15.80
N PRO A 51 9.14 -6.32 16.41
CA PRO A 51 7.99 -7.17 16.17
C PRO A 51 7.54 -7.14 14.71
N SER A 52 7.16 -8.30 14.20
CA SER A 52 6.45 -8.44 12.93
C SER A 52 5.00 -8.05 13.09
N ASP A 53 4.35 -7.64 12.00
CA ASP A 53 2.94 -7.28 12.00
C ASP A 53 2.18 -7.93 10.86
N VAL A 54 0.89 -8.11 11.07
CA VAL A 54 -0.10 -8.46 10.05
C VAL A 54 -1.36 -7.67 10.28
N SER A 55 -1.93 -7.12 9.23
CA SER A 55 -3.17 -6.38 9.28
C SER A 55 -4.16 -6.89 8.25
N ILE A 56 -5.40 -7.11 8.65
CA ILE A 56 -6.52 -7.43 7.79
C ILE A 56 -7.48 -6.25 7.87
N PHE A 57 -7.83 -5.69 6.74
CA PHE A 57 -8.76 -4.56 6.68
C PHE A 57 -9.89 -4.82 5.72
N GLY A 58 -11.05 -4.30 6.06
CA GLY A 58 -12.23 -4.31 5.20
C GLY A 58 -12.96 -2.98 5.27
N ASN A 59 -13.56 -2.58 4.15
CA ASN A 59 -14.39 -1.36 4.07
C ASN A 59 -15.54 -1.60 3.11
N VAL A 60 -16.72 -1.10 3.47
CA VAL A 60 -17.92 -1.10 2.62
C VAL A 60 -18.62 0.24 2.72
N SER A 61 -19.26 0.69 1.64
CA SER A 61 -20.00 1.94 1.62
C SER A 61 -21.33 1.85 0.86
N VAL A 62 -22.20 2.79 1.13
CA VAL A 62 -23.53 2.89 0.47
C VAL A 62 -23.45 3.21 -1.02
N SER A 63 -22.33 3.77 -1.50
CA SER A 63 -22.11 4.00 -2.94
C SER A 63 -21.72 2.75 -3.72
N GLY A 64 -21.61 1.58 -3.05
CA GLY A 64 -21.15 0.34 -3.66
C GLY A 64 -19.62 0.18 -3.69
N PHE A 65 -18.88 1.02 -2.96
CA PHE A 65 -17.47 0.79 -2.69
C PHE A 65 -17.32 -0.36 -1.68
N TYR A 66 -16.41 -1.27 -1.95
CA TYR A 66 -15.95 -2.25 -0.97
C TYR A 66 -14.48 -2.60 -1.24
N ALA A 67 -13.75 -2.81 -0.18
CA ALA A 67 -12.36 -3.23 -0.20
C ALA A 67 -12.10 -4.26 0.88
N LEU A 68 -11.22 -5.20 0.58
CA LEU A 68 -10.69 -6.18 1.53
C LEU A 68 -9.21 -6.35 1.25
N GLY A 69 -8.40 -6.39 2.29
CA GLY A 69 -6.97 -6.60 2.09
C GLY A 69 -6.28 -7.17 3.33
N VAL A 70 -5.10 -7.71 3.06
CA VAL A 70 -4.14 -8.18 4.05
C VAL A 70 -2.80 -7.56 3.73
N THR A 71 -2.18 -6.98 4.73
CA THR A 71 -0.79 -6.51 4.66
C THR A 71 0.01 -7.13 5.79
N GLY A 72 1.28 -7.34 5.59
CA GLY A 72 2.15 -7.81 6.67
C GLY A 72 3.60 -7.48 6.43
N ASN A 73 4.32 -7.43 7.54
CA ASN A 73 5.74 -7.17 7.58
C ASN A 73 6.39 -8.16 8.54
N ASN A 74 7.04 -9.17 8.00
CA ASN A 74 7.73 -10.20 8.77
C ASN A 74 9.21 -9.82 8.90
N ILE A 75 9.66 -9.61 10.14
CA ILE A 75 11.03 -9.21 10.47
C ILE A 75 11.75 -10.38 11.10
N PHE A 76 12.86 -10.75 10.50
CA PHE A 76 13.68 -11.90 10.92
C PHE A 76 14.91 -11.42 11.72
N SER A 77 15.53 -12.38 12.41
CA SER A 77 16.61 -12.20 13.39
C SER A 77 17.48 -10.96 13.18
N HIS A 78 17.61 -10.16 14.23
CA HIS A 78 18.40 -8.94 14.29
C HIS A 78 18.03 -7.88 13.25
N ASN A 79 16.77 -7.86 12.80
CA ASN A 79 16.23 -6.97 11.74
C ASN A 79 16.89 -7.13 10.34
N LYS A 80 17.74 -8.16 10.16
CA LYS A 80 18.55 -8.30 8.94
C LYS A 80 17.78 -8.65 7.68
N ARG A 81 16.62 -9.27 7.81
CA ARG A 81 15.77 -9.65 6.68
C ARG A 81 14.35 -9.27 6.95
N ARG A 82 13.66 -8.80 5.92
CA ARG A 82 12.24 -8.44 5.98
C ARG A 82 11.49 -9.01 4.78
N ILE A 83 10.28 -9.49 5.01
CA ILE A 83 9.33 -9.86 3.97
C ILE A 83 8.09 -9.02 4.18
N ASN A 84 7.79 -8.14 3.23
CA ASN A 84 6.55 -7.38 3.22
C ASN A 84 5.62 -7.98 2.17
N TYR A 85 4.34 -8.02 2.45
CA TYR A 85 3.35 -8.46 1.48
C TYR A 85 2.06 -7.65 1.59
N THR A 86 1.41 -7.50 0.43
CA THR A 86 0.10 -6.87 0.31
C THR A 86 -0.75 -7.69 -0.63
N VAL A 87 -1.93 -8.08 -0.18
CA VAL A 87 -2.98 -8.64 -1.02
C VAL A 87 -4.22 -7.79 -0.83
N MET A 88 -4.74 -7.24 -1.91
CA MET A 88 -5.89 -6.35 -1.85
C MET A 88 -6.86 -6.62 -2.98
N PHE A 89 -8.13 -6.61 -2.65
CA PHE A 89 -9.23 -6.54 -3.59
C PHE A 89 -10.07 -5.31 -3.28
N ALA A 90 -10.42 -4.54 -4.31
CA ALA A 90 -11.29 -3.38 -4.17
C ALA A 90 -12.26 -3.29 -5.35
N SER A 91 -13.44 -2.79 -5.09
CA SER A 91 -14.40 -2.35 -6.09
C SER A 91 -14.88 -0.95 -5.74
N ALA A 92 -14.73 -0.02 -6.65
CA ALA A 92 -15.04 1.37 -6.42
C ALA A 92 -15.83 1.98 -7.59
N PRO A 93 -16.88 2.77 -7.31
CA PRO A 93 -17.41 3.68 -8.30
C PRO A 93 -16.36 4.75 -8.63
N ARG A 94 -16.20 5.07 -9.90
CA ARG A 94 -15.27 6.06 -10.40
C ARG A 94 -15.94 7.01 -11.35
N SER A 95 -15.55 8.27 -11.29
CA SER A 95 -15.90 9.28 -12.27
C SER A 95 -14.89 9.28 -13.42
N PHE A 96 -15.34 9.51 -14.64
CA PHE A 96 -14.53 9.47 -15.84
C PHE A 96 -15.07 10.46 -16.89
N TRP A 97 -14.19 11.25 -17.45
CA TRP A 97 -14.53 12.29 -18.44
C TRP A 97 -13.99 11.98 -19.83
N GLY A 98 -13.34 10.86 -20.01
CA GLY A 98 -12.64 10.48 -21.23
C GLY A 98 -11.13 10.59 -21.12
N ILE A 99 -10.44 10.29 -22.21
CA ILE A 99 -8.99 10.24 -22.29
C ILE A 99 -8.43 11.51 -22.91
N GLY A 100 -7.50 12.17 -22.21
CA GLY A 100 -6.82 13.37 -22.64
C GLY A 100 -7.38 14.65 -22.01
N TYR A 101 -6.63 15.73 -22.19
CA TYR A 101 -6.95 17.03 -21.59
C TYR A 101 -8.30 17.61 -22.05
N ASP A 102 -8.57 17.57 -23.36
CA ASP A 102 -9.80 18.14 -23.93
C ASP A 102 -11.03 17.36 -23.47
N ALA A 103 -10.95 16.02 -23.43
CA ALA A 103 -12.03 15.20 -22.90
C ALA A 103 -12.31 15.54 -21.43
N GLY A 104 -11.27 15.65 -20.61
CA GLY A 104 -11.41 16.02 -19.19
C GLY A 104 -11.98 17.42 -18.96
N ARG A 105 -11.83 18.34 -19.93
CA ARG A 105 -12.30 19.73 -19.84
C ARG A 105 -13.73 19.92 -20.34
N TYR A 106 -14.11 19.22 -21.40
CA TYR A 106 -15.34 19.54 -22.15
C TYR A 106 -16.46 18.48 -22.02
N ASN A 107 -16.10 17.22 -21.68
CA ASN A 107 -17.08 16.18 -21.55
C ASN A 107 -17.82 16.27 -20.20
N PRO A 108 -19.14 15.96 -20.18
CA PRO A 108 -19.81 15.72 -18.91
C PRO A 108 -19.28 14.53 -18.17
N GLU A 109 -19.54 14.49 -16.87
CA GLU A 109 -19.14 13.37 -16.02
C GLU A 109 -19.86 12.08 -16.44
N SER A 110 -19.06 11.04 -16.65
CA SER A 110 -19.49 9.65 -16.83
C SER A 110 -19.04 8.84 -15.63
N THR A 111 -19.67 7.72 -15.35
CA THR A 111 -19.32 6.85 -14.24
C THR A 111 -19.04 5.43 -14.71
N TYR A 112 -18.19 4.72 -13.96
CA TYR A 112 -17.95 3.30 -14.13
C TYR A 112 -17.62 2.63 -12.79
N SER A 113 -17.67 1.30 -12.74
CA SER A 113 -17.22 0.52 -11.60
C SER A 113 -15.83 -0.06 -11.88
N GLU A 114 -14.85 0.28 -11.06
CA GLU A 114 -13.50 -0.30 -11.09
C GLU A 114 -13.44 -1.50 -10.15
N LYS A 115 -12.92 -2.63 -10.64
CA LYS A 115 -12.48 -3.74 -9.80
C LYS A 115 -10.97 -3.86 -9.90
N ARG A 116 -10.30 -3.90 -8.76
CA ARG A 116 -8.84 -3.96 -8.66
C ARG A 116 -8.41 -5.10 -7.76
N TYR A 117 -7.46 -5.89 -8.24
CA TYR A 117 -6.76 -6.94 -7.51
C TYR A 117 -5.29 -6.57 -7.51
N LEU A 118 -4.67 -6.57 -6.33
CA LEU A 118 -3.25 -6.30 -6.15
C LEU A 118 -2.65 -7.40 -5.27
N VAL A 119 -1.55 -7.96 -5.74
CA VAL A 119 -0.68 -8.84 -4.95
C VAL A 119 0.74 -8.34 -5.10
N GLU A 120 1.36 -8.00 -4.00
CA GLU A 120 2.75 -7.55 -3.96
C GLU A 120 3.50 -8.29 -2.86
N GLY A 121 4.71 -8.73 -3.17
CA GLY A 121 5.65 -9.32 -2.24
C GLY A 121 7.01 -8.65 -2.38
N ARG A 122 7.62 -8.30 -1.26
CA ARG A 122 8.93 -7.62 -1.17
C ARG A 122 9.83 -8.42 -0.24
N TYR A 123 11.08 -8.63 -0.63
CA TYR A 123 12.13 -9.17 0.21
C TYR A 123 13.25 -8.17 0.34
N LEU A 124 13.67 -7.90 1.56
CA LEU A 124 14.71 -6.93 1.91
C LEU A 124 15.79 -7.60 2.77
N HIS A 125 17.03 -7.25 2.50
CA HIS A 125 18.19 -7.68 3.25
C HIS A 125 19.01 -6.47 3.68
N GLU A 126 19.33 -6.39 4.98
CA GLU A 126 20.18 -5.34 5.54
C GLU A 126 21.63 -5.54 5.09
N PHE A 127 22.21 -4.58 4.41
CA PHE A 127 23.61 -4.59 3.96
C PHE A 127 24.50 -3.60 4.73
N LEU A 128 23.89 -2.57 5.31
CA LEU A 128 24.49 -1.65 6.28
C LEU A 128 23.46 -1.38 7.39
N PRO A 129 23.88 -0.91 8.60
CA PRO A 129 22.94 -0.59 9.67
C PRO A 129 21.79 0.31 9.17
N HIS A 130 20.56 -0.16 9.34
CA HIS A 130 19.32 0.49 8.88
C HIS A 130 19.16 0.63 7.36
N ALA A 131 20.10 0.18 6.54
CA ALA A 131 20.02 0.25 5.09
C ALA A 131 19.76 -1.14 4.49
N TYR A 132 18.74 -1.24 3.65
CA TYR A 132 18.24 -2.48 3.07
C TYR A 132 18.27 -2.42 1.55
N ILE A 133 18.61 -3.53 0.94
CA ILE A 133 18.48 -3.77 -0.49
C ILE A 133 17.59 -4.98 -0.71
N GLY A 134 16.79 -4.98 -1.76
CA GLY A 134 15.92 -6.11 -2.00
C GLY A 134 15.25 -6.10 -3.36
N GLY A 135 14.30 -7.01 -3.50
CA GLY A 135 13.51 -7.17 -4.70
C GLY A 135 12.02 -7.22 -4.40
N LEU A 136 11.23 -6.98 -5.42
CA LEU A 136 9.78 -7.10 -5.35
C LEU A 136 9.22 -7.83 -6.56
N VAL A 137 8.06 -8.45 -6.33
CA VAL A 137 7.16 -8.92 -7.36
C VAL A 137 5.79 -8.31 -7.12
N SER A 138 5.15 -7.85 -8.19
CA SER A 138 3.83 -7.22 -8.12
C SER A 138 2.94 -7.77 -9.23
N PHE A 139 1.71 -8.08 -8.88
CA PHE A 139 0.64 -8.43 -9.83
C PHE A 139 -0.52 -7.48 -9.61
N GLU A 140 -0.93 -6.81 -10.67
CA GLU A 140 -2.08 -5.91 -10.67
C GLU A 140 -3.04 -6.29 -11.79
N HIS A 141 -4.31 -6.43 -11.42
CA HIS A 141 -5.40 -6.62 -12.38
C HIS A 141 -6.49 -5.59 -12.11
N VAL A 142 -6.77 -4.75 -13.09
CA VAL A 142 -7.82 -3.73 -13.04
C VAL A 142 -8.84 -3.98 -14.13
N ARG A 143 -10.12 -3.89 -13.80
CA ARG A 143 -11.23 -4.03 -14.74
C ARG A 143 -12.27 -2.94 -14.53
N GLY A 144 -12.52 -2.15 -15.58
CA GLY A 144 -13.65 -1.24 -15.65
C GLY A 144 -14.92 -1.97 -16.11
N LEU A 145 -16.03 -1.68 -15.46
CA LEU A 145 -17.33 -2.29 -15.68
C LEU A 145 -18.42 -1.22 -15.67
N LYS A 146 -19.54 -1.47 -16.32
CA LYS A 146 -20.73 -0.64 -16.24
C LYS A 146 -20.46 0.84 -16.58
N PHE A 147 -19.73 1.09 -17.65
CA PHE A 147 -19.54 2.46 -18.15
C PHE A 147 -20.88 3.06 -18.55
N SER A 148 -21.22 4.23 -18.00
CA SER A 148 -22.42 4.98 -18.41
C SER A 148 -22.27 5.55 -19.82
N ASP A 149 -21.04 5.88 -20.23
CA ASP A 149 -20.71 6.26 -21.60
C ASP A 149 -19.46 5.51 -22.11
N PRO A 150 -19.62 4.35 -22.78
CA PRO A 150 -18.50 3.59 -23.32
C PRO A 150 -17.71 4.31 -24.42
N ALA A 151 -18.30 5.31 -25.11
CA ALA A 151 -17.61 6.05 -26.15
C ALA A 151 -16.38 6.81 -25.62
N TYR A 152 -16.41 7.21 -24.35
CA TYR A 152 -15.31 7.91 -23.70
C TYR A 152 -14.03 7.08 -23.58
N LEU A 153 -14.12 5.76 -23.73
CA LEU A 153 -12.94 4.90 -23.75
C LEU A 153 -12.08 5.07 -25.01
N ALA A 154 -12.60 5.71 -26.06
CA ALA A 154 -11.87 5.92 -27.33
C ALA A 154 -11.17 4.65 -27.85
N GLY A 155 -11.82 3.49 -27.74
CA GLY A 155 -11.29 2.20 -28.16
C GLY A 155 -10.28 1.53 -27.18
N GLN A 156 -10.03 2.14 -26.04
CA GLN A 156 -9.14 1.54 -25.03
C GLN A 156 -9.76 0.33 -24.36
N LYS A 157 -8.88 -0.58 -23.90
CA LYS A 157 -9.31 -1.80 -23.23
C LYS A 157 -9.88 -1.50 -21.84
N GLN A 158 -11.00 -2.16 -21.52
CA GLN A 158 -11.62 -2.08 -20.18
C GLN A 158 -10.89 -2.93 -19.11
N ARG A 159 -9.82 -3.61 -19.50
CA ARG A 159 -9.10 -4.54 -18.64
C ARG A 159 -7.60 -4.35 -18.81
N TYR A 160 -6.93 -4.18 -17.67
CA TYR A 160 -5.49 -4.06 -17.56
C TYR A 160 -4.97 -5.14 -16.63
N THR A 161 -3.91 -5.83 -17.01
CA THR A 161 -3.19 -6.81 -16.19
C THR A 161 -1.71 -6.57 -16.37
N ALA A 162 -1.00 -6.42 -15.27
CA ALA A 162 0.44 -6.24 -15.27
C ALA A 162 1.09 -7.08 -14.18
N THR A 163 2.20 -7.69 -14.51
CA THR A 163 3.09 -8.34 -13.56
C THR A 163 4.41 -7.62 -13.60
N GLY A 164 4.86 -7.13 -12.46
CA GLY A 164 6.09 -6.37 -12.31
C GLY A 164 7.11 -7.12 -11.48
N VAL A 165 8.38 -6.87 -11.79
CA VAL A 165 9.52 -7.26 -10.99
C VAL A 165 10.38 -6.01 -10.75
N GLY A 166 10.98 -5.87 -9.57
CA GLY A 166 11.69 -4.65 -9.27
C GLY A 166 12.78 -4.81 -8.22
N ALA A 167 13.54 -3.73 -8.06
CA ALA A 167 14.56 -3.56 -7.04
C ALA A 167 14.13 -2.48 -6.04
N ILE A 168 14.57 -2.62 -4.80
CA ILE A 168 14.26 -1.71 -3.71
C ILE A 168 15.53 -1.36 -2.97
N LEU A 169 15.67 -0.10 -2.60
CA LEU A 169 16.65 0.42 -1.67
C LEU A 169 15.91 1.17 -0.57
N GLU A 170 16.14 0.79 0.68
CA GLU A 170 15.48 1.40 1.84
C GLU A 170 16.47 1.80 2.92
N TYR A 171 16.17 2.89 3.61
CA TYR A 171 16.78 3.28 4.89
C TYR A 171 15.67 3.45 5.93
N ASP A 172 15.79 2.77 7.07
CA ASP A 172 14.76 2.74 8.11
C ASP A 172 15.37 2.82 9.51
N SER A 173 15.40 4.02 10.06
CA SER A 173 15.90 4.31 11.42
C SER A 173 14.79 4.59 12.44
N ARG A 174 13.54 4.24 12.11
CA ARG A 174 12.41 4.41 13.02
C ARG A 174 12.58 3.57 14.28
N ASP A 175 12.28 4.16 15.43
CA ASP A 175 12.37 3.52 16.74
C ASP A 175 11.33 2.39 16.92
N PHE A 176 10.12 2.59 16.40
CA PHE A 176 9.06 1.58 16.40
C PHE A 176 8.28 1.66 15.08
N ILE A 177 8.43 0.65 14.21
CA ILE A 177 7.92 0.68 12.84
C ILE A 177 6.41 0.94 12.75
N PRO A 178 5.54 0.26 13.54
CA PRO A 178 4.08 0.46 13.44
C PRO A 178 3.59 1.83 13.93
N SER A 179 4.34 2.51 14.82
CA SER A 179 3.95 3.80 15.41
C SER A 179 5.19 4.57 15.86
N PRO A 180 5.94 5.18 14.93
CA PRO A 180 7.21 5.81 15.22
C PRO A 180 7.06 7.08 16.07
N PHE A 181 7.93 7.24 17.04
CA PHE A 181 8.12 8.51 17.77
C PHE A 181 9.26 9.34 17.17
N ARG A 182 10.27 8.65 16.62
CA ARG A 182 11.48 9.27 16.07
C ARG A 182 12.03 8.42 14.92
N GLY A 183 12.82 9.07 14.08
CA GLY A 183 13.55 8.41 13.01
C GLY A 183 13.07 8.80 11.63
N VAL A 184 13.67 8.18 10.65
CA VAL A 184 13.44 8.46 9.23
C VAL A 184 13.25 7.14 8.50
N TYR A 185 12.34 7.13 7.55
CA TYR A 185 12.17 6.05 6.57
C TYR A 185 12.31 6.65 5.18
N VAL A 186 13.18 6.08 4.36
CA VAL A 186 13.33 6.45 2.94
C VAL A 186 13.29 5.17 2.12
N SER A 187 12.49 5.14 1.08
CA SER A 187 12.38 4.01 0.14
C SER A 187 12.46 4.51 -1.30
N PHE A 188 13.32 3.91 -2.07
CA PHE A 188 13.40 4.05 -3.51
C PHE A 188 13.13 2.70 -4.15
N GLN A 189 12.15 2.65 -5.03
CA GLN A 189 11.72 1.42 -5.69
C GLN A 189 11.62 1.63 -7.19
N GLU A 190 12.24 0.74 -7.94
CA GLU A 190 12.15 0.69 -9.40
C GLU A 190 11.48 -0.61 -9.82
N THR A 191 10.37 -0.53 -10.56
CA THR A 191 9.57 -1.69 -10.99
C THR A 191 9.43 -1.71 -12.49
N LEU A 192 9.82 -2.81 -13.09
CA LEU A 192 9.64 -3.12 -14.51
C LEU A 192 8.39 -3.98 -14.70
N PHE A 193 7.51 -3.59 -15.60
CA PHE A 193 6.36 -4.35 -16.06
C PHE A 193 6.59 -4.78 -17.51
N PRO A 194 7.13 -5.99 -17.76
CA PRO A 194 7.43 -6.46 -19.11
C PRO A 194 6.16 -6.66 -19.93
N LYS A 195 6.21 -6.29 -21.22
CA LYS A 195 5.10 -6.47 -22.16
C LYS A 195 4.55 -7.90 -22.18
N GLY A 196 5.41 -8.91 -21.98
CA GLY A 196 5.02 -10.33 -22.04
C GLY A 196 4.33 -10.87 -20.77
N LEU A 197 4.35 -10.13 -19.66
CA LEU A 197 3.81 -10.57 -18.37
C LEU A 197 2.51 -9.81 -18.02
N GLY A 198 1.54 -9.86 -18.93
CA GLY A 198 0.26 -9.19 -18.77
C GLY A 198 -0.38 -8.84 -20.10
N ASN A 199 -1.24 -7.82 -20.12
CA ASN A 199 -1.88 -7.35 -21.35
C ASN A 199 -1.45 -5.93 -21.75
N CYS A 200 -0.35 -5.43 -21.17
CA CYS A 200 0.26 -4.15 -21.52
C CYS A 200 0.77 -4.18 -22.97
N GLY A 201 0.51 -3.15 -23.73
CA GLY A 201 0.97 -3.03 -25.13
C GLY A 201 2.48 -2.85 -25.26
N LYS A 202 3.14 -2.39 -24.20
CA LYS A 202 4.58 -2.09 -24.11
C LYS A 202 5.13 -2.39 -22.72
N THR A 203 6.45 -2.44 -22.60
CA THR A 203 7.14 -2.53 -21.32
C THR A 203 7.08 -1.16 -20.63
N LEU A 204 6.68 -1.15 -19.35
CA LEU A 204 6.54 0.05 -18.54
C LEU A 204 7.51 0.01 -17.36
N TRP A 205 7.99 1.17 -16.96
CA TRP A 205 8.78 1.40 -15.76
C TRP A 205 8.01 2.26 -14.79
N ARG A 206 8.09 1.91 -13.50
CA ARG A 206 7.54 2.70 -12.41
C ARG A 206 8.61 2.92 -11.37
N THR A 207 8.96 4.18 -11.16
CA THR A 207 9.83 4.62 -10.06
C THR A 207 8.95 5.15 -8.95
N SER A 208 9.11 4.64 -7.73
CA SER A 208 8.41 5.12 -6.55
C SER A 208 9.43 5.58 -5.51
N PHE A 209 9.16 6.72 -4.90
CA PHE A 209 9.96 7.29 -3.83
C PHE A 209 9.07 7.62 -2.65
N THR A 210 9.49 7.23 -1.43
CA THR A 210 8.83 7.58 -0.18
C THR A 210 9.88 8.11 0.78
N ALA A 211 9.57 9.19 1.50
CA ALA A 211 10.41 9.70 2.58
C ALA A 211 9.55 10.19 3.73
N ASP A 212 9.66 9.53 4.88
CA ASP A 212 8.96 9.85 6.10
C ASP A 212 9.95 10.30 7.18
N ALA A 213 9.59 11.29 7.96
CA ALA A 213 10.38 11.74 9.08
C ALA A 213 9.49 11.93 10.31
N TYR A 214 9.99 11.51 11.48
CA TYR A 214 9.26 11.53 12.74
C TYR A 214 10.12 12.20 13.82
N ALA A 215 9.55 13.16 14.54
CA ALA A 215 10.19 13.85 15.65
C ALA A 215 9.24 14.00 16.83
N GLN A 216 9.61 13.45 17.97
CA GLN A 216 8.86 13.66 19.20
C GLN A 216 9.13 15.09 19.71
N VAL A 217 8.11 15.94 19.69
CA VAL A 217 8.20 17.37 20.07
C VAL A 217 7.79 17.61 21.52
N TRP A 218 6.94 16.75 22.09
CA TRP A 218 6.60 16.72 23.53
C TRP A 218 6.16 15.31 23.95
N LYS A 219 5.94 15.09 25.24
CA LYS A 219 5.46 13.81 25.75
C LYS A 219 4.07 13.48 25.16
N GLY A 220 4.00 12.45 24.32
CA GLY A 220 2.77 12.04 23.62
C GLY A 220 2.47 12.80 22.34
N GLY A 221 3.31 13.75 21.90
CA GLY A 221 3.17 14.47 20.64
C GLY A 221 4.31 14.20 19.67
N VAL A 222 3.96 13.79 18.45
CA VAL A 222 4.91 13.50 17.35
C VAL A 222 4.57 14.40 16.17
N LEU A 223 5.58 15.09 15.64
CA LEU A 223 5.51 15.72 14.33
C LEU A 223 5.94 14.71 13.29
N ALA A 224 5.09 14.46 12.30
CA ALA A 224 5.38 13.57 11.19
C ALA A 224 5.32 14.35 9.87
N ALA A 225 6.26 14.07 8.97
CA ALA A 225 6.26 14.54 7.59
C ALA A 225 6.35 13.34 6.65
N ASP A 226 5.58 13.37 5.57
CA ASP A 226 5.55 12.34 4.52
C ASP A 226 5.72 13.01 3.16
N LEU A 227 6.57 12.41 2.33
CA LEU A 227 6.74 12.75 0.93
C LEU A 227 6.64 11.49 0.10
N TYR A 228 5.69 11.48 -0.83
CA TYR A 228 5.50 10.38 -1.77
C TYR A 228 5.51 10.87 -3.21
N ALA A 229 6.29 10.21 -4.08
CA ALA A 229 6.36 10.51 -5.49
C ALA A 229 6.35 9.22 -6.33
N VAL A 230 5.62 9.24 -7.45
CA VAL A 230 5.60 8.15 -8.43
C VAL A 230 5.80 8.71 -9.82
N PHE A 231 6.73 8.10 -10.56
CA PHE A 231 6.99 8.39 -11.96
C PHE A 231 6.75 7.11 -12.77
N ASN A 232 6.03 7.23 -13.86
CA ASN A 232 5.85 6.14 -14.81
C ASN A 232 6.46 6.53 -16.15
N SER A 233 7.19 5.62 -16.79
CA SER A 233 7.61 5.83 -18.19
C SER A 233 6.35 5.75 -19.06
N ASP A 234 6.23 6.68 -20.00
CA ASP A 234 5.16 6.72 -20.97
C ASP A 234 3.76 6.59 -20.35
N GLY A 235 3.32 7.61 -19.64
CA GLY A 235 1.94 7.73 -19.18
C GLY A 235 0.98 7.82 -20.36
N THR A 236 0.47 6.68 -20.78
CA THR A 236 -0.71 6.57 -21.64
C THR A 236 -1.61 5.50 -21.10
#